data_8039b7a1b8471270d22ec4bed1a898fe
#
_entry.id   8039b7a1b8471270d22ec4bed1a898fe
#
_cell.length_a   1.000
_cell.length_b   1.000
_cell.length_c   1.000
_cell.angle_alpha   90.00
_cell.angle_beta   90.00
_cell.angle_gamma   90.00
#
_symmetry.space_group_name_H-M   'P 1'
#
loop_
_entity.id
_entity.type
_entity.pdbx_description
1 polymer ?
#
loop_
_entity_poly.entity_id
_entity_poly.type
_entity_poly.pdbx_seq_one_letter_code
_entity_poly.pdbx_strand_id
1 'polypeptide(L)'
;MYIVGIDIGKNHHEASIVSPEGKQIGRSLRFATTHKGADSLMSFIFKNIGNSPCVFGMEATGHYWYPIYSFLKAKGYTIYVINPIQSDSLRKMYIRQTKNDSIDSFLIAEVIRFGQFGTTSMADENILAMRQLCRYRDSVISSRTEIKLRIGTIMEQIFPEYEKQFSSLWLSTSMGILEKYLTPENIENAPIDELFEIIKDKSHNKLTMKKAISIREAAADTFGIKIAQDAFSFQLKQLIDRMNFLDKQIEALDCQILEYYEKFDCYLHTIPGIGMIAAAAILAEIGDINRFKSSSALVAFAGIDPTVRQSGEFSSTHNHMSKRGSPYLRHAIFLAATTCSFHNSPLNAYYKKKREQGKHHLTATGAVARKLTTVIYAVLRDSKPYEPKKFC
;
A
#
# COMPACT_ATOMS: atom_id res chain seq x y z
N MET A 1 29.13 -1.66 25.00
CA MET A 1 28.77 -2.58 23.89
C MET A 1 29.09 -1.88 22.60
N TYR A 2 29.81 -2.54 21.69
CA TYR A 2 30.15 -1.97 20.37
C TYR A 2 28.93 -1.92 19.46
N ILE A 3 28.94 -0.98 18.50
CA ILE A 3 27.86 -0.81 17.52
C ILE A 3 28.46 -0.85 16.12
N VAL A 4 27.91 -1.70 15.27
CA VAL A 4 28.29 -1.83 13.86
C VAL A 4 27.20 -1.18 13.02
N GLY A 5 27.45 0.01 12.51
CA GLY A 5 26.54 0.68 11.57
C GLY A 5 26.83 0.22 10.15
N ILE A 6 25.78 -0.11 9.39
CA ILE A 6 25.87 -0.57 8.01
C ILE A 6 25.06 0.36 7.13
N ASP A 7 25.75 1.07 6.24
CA ASP A 7 25.10 1.75 5.13
C ASP A 7 24.78 0.77 4.01
N ILE A 8 23.53 0.79 3.53
CA ILE A 8 22.98 -0.22 2.64
C ILE A 8 22.96 0.27 1.20
N GLY A 9 23.75 -0.36 0.36
CA GLY A 9 23.73 -0.15 -1.09
C GLY A 9 23.24 -1.39 -1.86
N LYS A 10 22.95 -1.23 -3.14
CA LYS A 10 22.47 -2.31 -4.02
C LYS A 10 23.48 -3.44 -4.18
N ASN A 11 24.72 -3.10 -4.49
CA ASN A 11 25.77 -4.07 -4.83
C ASN A 11 26.81 -4.21 -3.73
N HIS A 12 26.99 -3.16 -2.93
CA HIS A 12 27.97 -3.09 -1.85
C HIS A 12 27.35 -2.37 -0.67
N HIS A 13 27.78 -2.75 0.50
CA HIS A 13 27.48 -2.13 1.78
C HIS A 13 28.77 -1.54 2.36
N GLU A 14 28.63 -0.55 3.24
CA GLU A 14 29.73 0.00 4.01
C GLU A 14 29.46 -0.19 5.50
N ALA A 15 30.44 -0.68 6.27
CA ALA A 15 30.30 -0.91 7.69
C ALA A 15 31.33 -0.14 8.50
N SER A 16 30.90 0.51 9.58
CA SER A 16 31.75 1.17 10.56
C SER A 16 31.51 0.59 11.95
N ILE A 17 32.56 0.41 12.75
CA ILE A 17 32.48 -0.02 14.14
C ILE A 17 32.67 1.20 15.04
N VAL A 18 31.77 1.38 16.02
CA VAL A 18 31.81 2.48 16.97
C VAL A 18 31.88 1.92 18.38
N SER A 19 32.79 2.45 19.19
CA SER A 19 32.94 2.09 20.60
C SER A 19 31.80 2.67 21.44
N PRO A 20 31.60 2.19 22.69
CA PRO A 20 30.62 2.78 23.63
C PRO A 20 30.83 4.28 23.86
N GLU A 21 32.08 4.76 23.78
CA GLU A 21 32.46 6.17 23.97
C GLU A 21 32.27 7.02 22.70
N GLY A 22 31.81 6.43 21.57
CA GLY A 22 31.57 7.14 20.33
C GLY A 22 32.80 7.28 19.42
N LYS A 23 33.86 6.51 19.66
CA LYS A 23 35.05 6.51 18.78
C LYS A 23 34.91 5.44 17.70
N GLN A 24 35.18 5.81 16.45
CA GLN A 24 35.29 4.86 15.36
C GLN A 24 36.52 3.95 15.55
N ILE A 25 36.33 2.64 15.46
CA ILE A 25 37.36 1.61 15.59
C ILE A 25 37.82 1.19 14.19
N GLY A 26 39.05 1.54 13.84
CA GLY A 26 39.60 1.26 12.52
C GLY A 26 38.99 2.10 11.40
N ARG A 27 39.25 1.69 10.14
CA ARG A 27 38.59 2.24 8.95
C ARG A 27 37.33 1.48 8.66
N SER A 28 36.37 2.10 7.96
CA SER A 28 35.18 1.41 7.47
C SER A 28 35.54 0.27 6.49
N LEU A 29 34.68 -0.73 6.43
CA LEU A 29 34.80 -1.85 5.50
C LEU A 29 33.74 -1.73 4.42
N ARG A 30 34.15 -1.68 3.17
CA ARG A 30 33.27 -1.89 2.01
C ARG A 30 33.21 -3.37 1.67
N PHE A 31 31.97 -3.93 1.58
CA PHE A 31 31.80 -5.35 1.27
C PHE A 31 30.63 -5.58 0.30
N ALA A 32 30.72 -6.62 -0.52
CA ALA A 32 29.72 -6.94 -1.54
C ALA A 32 28.48 -7.60 -0.92
N THR A 33 27.32 -7.46 -1.58
CA THR A 33 26.06 -8.13 -1.22
C THR A 33 26.10 -9.60 -1.62
N THR A 34 26.99 -10.37 -1.00
CA THR A 34 27.23 -11.82 -1.24
C THR A 34 27.57 -12.51 0.08
N HIS A 35 27.46 -13.84 0.14
CA HIS A 35 27.90 -14.60 1.32
C HIS A 35 29.37 -14.32 1.66
N LYS A 36 30.25 -14.30 0.65
CA LYS A 36 31.68 -13.97 0.83
C LYS A 36 31.87 -12.56 1.39
N GLY A 37 31.06 -11.59 0.96
CA GLY A 37 31.09 -10.23 1.52
C GLY A 37 30.62 -10.20 2.95
N ALA A 38 29.55 -10.92 3.28
CA ALA A 38 29.06 -11.03 4.67
C ALA A 38 30.08 -11.73 5.59
N ASP A 39 30.79 -12.77 5.10
CA ASP A 39 31.90 -13.40 5.84
C ASP A 39 33.09 -12.45 6.03
N SER A 40 33.36 -11.57 5.05
CA SER A 40 34.37 -10.51 5.20
C SER A 40 33.98 -9.51 6.28
N LEU A 41 32.69 -9.18 6.41
CA LEU A 41 32.18 -8.35 7.51
C LEU A 41 32.42 -9.02 8.85
N MET A 42 32.15 -10.32 8.98
CA MET A 42 32.38 -11.06 10.24
C MET A 42 33.88 -11.09 10.62
N SER A 43 34.73 -11.34 9.63
CA SER A 43 36.21 -11.32 9.81
C SER A 43 36.70 -9.93 10.21
N PHE A 44 36.17 -8.88 9.63
CA PHE A 44 36.47 -7.49 9.97
C PHE A 44 36.10 -7.16 11.43
N ILE A 45 34.90 -7.58 11.87
CA ILE A 45 34.45 -7.38 13.25
C ILE A 45 35.36 -8.12 14.20
N PHE A 46 35.63 -9.40 13.94
CA PHE A 46 36.50 -10.20 14.81
C PHE A 46 37.91 -9.61 14.92
N LYS A 47 38.48 -9.14 13.80
CA LYS A 47 39.81 -8.51 13.78
C LYS A 47 39.90 -7.24 14.63
N ASN A 48 38.84 -6.45 14.69
CA ASN A 48 38.85 -5.15 15.38
C ASN A 48 38.41 -5.18 16.84
N ILE A 49 37.46 -6.06 17.19
CA ILE A 49 36.86 -6.13 18.54
C ILE A 49 36.84 -7.55 19.13
N GLY A 50 37.39 -8.53 18.44
CA GLY A 50 37.39 -9.93 18.90
C GLY A 50 35.99 -10.48 19.14
N ASN A 51 35.82 -11.16 20.29
CA ASN A 51 34.50 -11.68 20.73
C ASN A 51 33.69 -10.69 21.57
N SER A 52 34.05 -9.41 21.57
CA SER A 52 33.31 -8.41 22.34
C SER A 52 31.85 -8.29 21.85
N PRO A 53 30.89 -8.11 22.78
CA PRO A 53 29.47 -7.99 22.38
C PRO A 53 29.23 -6.76 21.51
N CYS A 54 28.57 -6.97 20.39
CA CYS A 54 28.19 -5.91 19.48
C CYS A 54 26.73 -6.04 19.01
N VAL A 55 26.17 -4.93 18.60
CA VAL A 55 24.85 -4.83 17.95
C VAL A 55 25.02 -4.20 16.57
N PHE A 56 24.08 -4.49 15.69
CA PHE A 56 24.10 -3.98 14.33
C PHE A 56 23.03 -2.91 14.14
N GLY A 57 23.35 -1.91 13.33
CA GLY A 57 22.42 -0.90 12.85
C GLY A 57 22.44 -0.78 11.36
N MET A 58 21.26 -0.58 10.75
CA MET A 58 21.13 -0.31 9.32
C MET A 58 19.92 0.54 9.02
N GLU A 59 19.94 1.24 7.89
CA GLU A 59 18.78 1.97 7.41
C GLU A 59 17.82 1.09 6.62
N ALA A 60 16.50 1.36 6.78
CA ALA A 60 15.45 0.73 5.96
C ALA A 60 15.39 1.33 4.55
N THR A 61 16.51 1.33 3.83
CA THR A 61 16.59 1.90 2.47
C THR A 61 16.13 0.87 1.44
N GLY A 62 14.94 1.06 0.88
CA GLY A 62 14.34 0.16 -0.10
C GLY A 62 14.21 -1.27 0.42
N HIS A 63 14.69 -2.24 -0.38
CA HIS A 63 14.66 -3.67 -0.05
C HIS A 63 16.05 -4.30 0.10
N TYR A 64 17.12 -3.53 -0.11
CA TYR A 64 18.50 -4.05 -0.15
C TYR A 64 19.05 -4.50 1.21
N TRP A 65 18.43 -4.10 2.31
CA TRP A 65 18.85 -4.47 3.66
C TRP A 65 18.39 -5.87 4.10
N TYR A 66 17.39 -6.47 3.45
CA TYR A 66 16.84 -7.77 3.86
C TYR A 66 17.88 -8.91 3.84
N PRO A 67 18.73 -9.09 2.80
CA PRO A 67 19.70 -10.17 2.76
C PRO A 67 20.69 -10.14 3.93
N ILE A 68 21.30 -8.96 4.19
CA ILE A 68 22.28 -8.84 5.28
C ILE A 68 21.60 -8.93 6.66
N TYR A 69 20.38 -8.42 6.80
CA TYR A 69 19.58 -8.58 8.00
C TYR A 69 19.32 -10.07 8.29
N SER A 70 18.85 -10.83 7.30
CA SER A 70 18.59 -12.27 7.44
C SER A 70 19.84 -13.04 7.84
N PHE A 71 20.97 -12.76 7.20
CA PHE A 71 22.26 -13.36 7.52
C PHE A 71 22.68 -13.10 8.98
N LEU A 72 22.62 -11.85 9.44
CA LEU A 72 22.99 -11.49 10.81
C LEU A 72 22.01 -12.05 11.84
N LYS A 73 20.71 -12.07 11.51
CA LYS A 73 19.67 -12.67 12.35
C LYS A 73 19.89 -14.16 12.57
N ALA A 74 20.20 -14.90 11.48
CA ALA A 74 20.51 -16.33 11.54
C ALA A 74 21.74 -16.63 12.43
N LYS A 75 22.67 -15.68 12.56
CA LYS A 75 23.82 -15.77 13.47
C LYS A 75 23.52 -15.33 14.92
N GLY A 76 22.28 -14.96 15.24
CA GLY A 76 21.84 -14.60 16.58
C GLY A 76 22.16 -13.17 17.02
N TYR A 77 22.57 -12.27 16.11
CA TYR A 77 22.86 -10.89 16.46
C TYR A 77 21.61 -10.04 16.69
N THR A 78 21.74 -9.07 17.59
CA THR A 78 20.74 -8.00 17.76
C THR A 78 20.93 -6.95 16.67
N ILE A 79 19.85 -6.65 15.95
CA ILE A 79 19.88 -5.75 14.78
C ILE A 79 18.81 -4.68 14.96
N TYR A 80 19.21 -3.43 14.80
CA TYR A 80 18.33 -2.27 14.79
C TYR A 80 18.22 -1.72 13.36
N VAL A 81 17.01 -1.74 12.84
CA VAL A 81 16.72 -1.10 11.53
C VAL A 81 16.10 0.26 11.83
N ILE A 82 16.77 1.32 11.42
CA ILE A 82 16.35 2.71 11.67
C ILE A 82 15.69 3.34 10.45
N ASN A 83 14.86 4.36 10.69
CA ASN A 83 14.27 5.14 9.62
C ASN A 83 15.31 6.12 9.05
N PRO A 84 15.48 6.23 7.72
CA PRO A 84 16.40 7.18 7.09
C PRO A 84 16.27 8.64 7.55
N ILE A 85 15.08 9.05 7.98
CA ILE A 85 14.86 10.41 8.54
C ILE A 85 15.71 10.66 9.78
N GLN A 86 16.03 9.62 10.56
CA GLN A 86 16.78 9.75 11.81
C GLN A 86 18.27 9.98 11.55
N SER A 87 18.87 9.25 10.63
CA SER A 87 20.26 9.46 10.20
C SER A 87 20.44 10.79 9.48
N ASP A 88 19.49 11.19 8.62
CA ASP A 88 19.48 12.51 7.98
C ASP A 88 19.35 13.66 8.99
N SER A 89 18.57 13.46 10.06
CA SER A 89 18.45 14.47 11.12
C SER A 89 19.75 14.63 11.89
N LEU A 90 20.42 13.53 12.21
CA LEU A 90 21.72 13.56 12.87
C LEU A 90 22.80 14.19 11.97
N ARG A 91 22.79 13.88 10.65
CA ARG A 91 23.72 14.47 9.68
C ARG A 91 23.63 16.00 9.65
N LYS A 92 22.44 16.55 9.76
CA LYS A 92 22.22 18.02 9.79
C LYS A 92 22.81 18.71 11.02
N MET A 93 23.06 17.96 12.08
CA MET A 93 23.73 18.48 13.29
C MET A 93 25.24 18.64 13.11
N TYR A 94 25.86 17.95 12.14
CA TYR A 94 27.28 18.07 11.83
C TYR A 94 27.53 19.26 10.90
N ILE A 95 28.51 20.09 11.26
CA ILE A 95 28.86 21.32 10.52
C ILE A 95 29.29 21.02 9.06
N ARG A 96 29.97 19.89 8.84
CA ARG A 96 30.35 19.43 7.50
C ARG A 96 29.39 18.36 7.03
N GLN A 97 28.48 18.73 6.11
CA GLN A 97 27.49 17.84 5.49
C GLN A 97 28.09 17.01 4.33
N THR A 98 29.23 16.38 4.54
CA THR A 98 29.82 15.51 3.50
C THR A 98 29.03 14.20 3.44
N LYS A 99 28.52 13.87 2.26
CA LYS A 99 27.83 12.60 2.02
C LYS A 99 28.85 11.60 1.46
N ASN A 100 29.12 10.54 2.23
CA ASN A 100 30.04 9.47 1.88
C ASN A 100 29.59 8.22 2.67
N ASP A 101 29.57 7.07 2.01
CA ASP A 101 29.09 5.78 2.58
C ASP A 101 29.77 5.45 3.92
N SER A 102 31.06 5.79 4.09
CA SER A 102 31.80 5.63 5.35
C SER A 102 31.25 6.51 6.49
N ILE A 103 30.87 7.76 6.17
CA ILE A 103 30.27 8.67 7.14
C ILE A 103 28.86 8.22 7.46
N ASP A 104 28.12 7.73 6.47
CA ASP A 104 26.75 7.28 6.62
C ASP A 104 26.66 6.05 7.51
N SER A 105 27.54 5.07 7.34
CA SER A 105 27.64 3.92 8.23
C SER A 105 28.02 4.30 9.68
N PHE A 106 28.91 5.29 9.86
CA PHE A 106 29.24 5.83 11.19
C PHE A 106 28.03 6.53 11.83
N LEU A 107 27.31 7.38 11.07
CA LEU A 107 26.13 8.08 11.56
C LEU A 107 25.01 7.12 11.98
N ILE A 108 24.81 6.01 11.26
CA ILE A 108 23.86 4.95 11.63
C ILE A 108 24.24 4.38 13.00
N ALA A 109 25.52 4.09 13.24
CA ALA A 109 25.98 3.60 14.54
C ALA A 109 25.77 4.64 15.64
N GLU A 110 26.03 5.91 15.38
CA GLU A 110 25.82 7.00 16.33
C GLU A 110 24.34 7.19 16.70
N VAL A 111 23.40 7.10 15.73
CA VAL A 111 21.96 7.14 16.03
C VAL A 111 21.60 6.08 17.07
N ILE A 112 22.14 4.88 16.92
CA ILE A 112 21.89 3.77 17.84
C ILE A 112 22.55 4.03 19.19
N ARG A 113 23.77 4.55 19.21
CA ARG A 113 24.51 4.90 20.44
C ARG A 113 23.77 5.94 21.29
N PHE A 114 23.17 6.94 20.66
CA PHE A 114 22.33 7.93 21.35
C PHE A 114 21.09 7.33 22.01
N GLY A 115 20.65 6.13 21.64
CA GLY A 115 19.58 5.39 22.30
C GLY A 115 18.17 5.94 22.10
N GLN A 116 18.01 7.07 21.40
CA GLN A 116 16.71 7.70 21.10
C GLN A 116 16.32 7.51 19.64
N PHE A 117 16.07 6.27 19.25
CA PHE A 117 15.67 5.95 17.89
C PHE A 117 14.43 5.03 17.88
N GLY A 118 13.59 5.22 16.87
CA GLY A 118 12.49 4.31 16.58
C GLY A 118 13.03 3.11 15.79
N THR A 119 12.99 1.93 16.37
CA THR A 119 13.34 0.71 15.64
C THR A 119 12.22 0.34 14.69
N THR A 120 12.58 0.00 13.45
CA THR A 120 11.71 -0.79 12.59
C THR A 120 11.81 -2.23 13.10
N SER A 121 10.85 -2.66 13.95
CA SER A 121 10.80 -4.07 14.33
C SER A 121 10.53 -4.90 13.08
N MET A 122 11.33 -5.94 12.84
CA MET A 122 10.93 -6.96 11.87
C MET A 122 9.64 -7.59 12.41
N ALA A 123 8.59 -7.44 11.63
CA ALA A 123 7.35 -8.13 11.90
C ALA A 123 7.58 -9.65 11.84
N ASP A 124 6.70 -10.41 12.46
CA ASP A 124 6.58 -11.85 12.29
C ASP A 124 6.68 -12.23 10.81
N GLU A 125 7.23 -13.39 10.50
CA GLU A 125 7.44 -13.86 9.12
C GLU A 125 6.12 -13.90 8.34
N ASN A 126 5.02 -14.33 8.99
CA ASN A 126 3.69 -14.34 8.36
C ASN A 126 3.18 -12.90 8.11
N ILE A 127 3.47 -11.95 8.99
CA ILE A 127 3.18 -10.52 8.76
C ILE A 127 3.97 -9.99 7.57
N LEU A 128 5.23 -10.36 7.44
CA LEU A 128 6.05 -9.94 6.30
C LEU A 128 5.53 -10.53 4.99
N ALA A 129 5.21 -11.83 4.98
CA ALA A 129 4.63 -12.50 3.81
C ALA A 129 3.30 -11.84 3.41
N MET A 130 2.39 -11.66 4.37
CA MET A 130 1.11 -10.99 4.16
C MET A 130 1.29 -9.56 3.63
N ARG A 131 2.28 -8.80 4.15
CA ARG A 131 2.60 -7.44 3.67
C ARG A 131 3.05 -7.44 2.22
N GLN A 132 3.90 -8.37 1.81
CA GLN A 132 4.36 -8.49 0.42
C GLN A 132 3.19 -8.82 -0.51
N LEU A 133 2.32 -9.75 -0.12
CA LEU A 133 1.14 -10.13 -0.91
C LEU A 133 0.15 -8.96 -1.02
N CYS A 134 -0.14 -8.25 0.07
CA CYS A 134 -1.04 -7.09 0.05
C CYS A 134 -0.51 -5.97 -0.84
N ARG A 135 0.79 -5.66 -0.78
CA ARG A 135 1.41 -4.64 -1.65
C ARG A 135 1.42 -5.06 -3.12
N TYR A 136 1.67 -6.34 -3.39
CA TYR A 136 1.61 -6.86 -4.75
C TYR A 136 0.18 -6.81 -5.28
N ARG A 137 -0.82 -7.20 -4.47
CA ARG A 137 -2.23 -7.06 -4.81
C ARG A 137 -2.61 -5.62 -5.18
N ASP A 138 -2.15 -4.65 -4.41
CA ASP A 138 -2.38 -3.21 -4.68
C ASP A 138 -1.81 -2.78 -6.04
N SER A 139 -0.62 -3.28 -6.38
CA SER A 139 0.00 -3.09 -7.70
C SER A 139 -0.82 -3.73 -8.83
N VAL A 140 -1.34 -4.95 -8.63
CA VAL A 140 -2.18 -5.64 -9.62
C VAL A 140 -3.49 -4.89 -9.85
N ILE A 141 -4.14 -4.41 -8.78
CA ILE A 141 -5.34 -3.57 -8.86
C ILE A 141 -5.07 -2.26 -9.61
N SER A 142 -3.92 -1.63 -9.38
CA SER A 142 -3.51 -0.42 -10.10
C SER A 142 -3.36 -0.69 -11.59
N SER A 143 -2.71 -1.80 -11.96
CA SER A 143 -2.58 -2.23 -13.37
C SER A 143 -3.94 -2.52 -14.01
N ARG A 144 -4.85 -3.17 -13.28
CA ARG A 144 -6.23 -3.40 -13.74
C ARG A 144 -6.98 -2.10 -13.98
N THR A 145 -6.81 -1.11 -13.10
CA THR A 145 -7.44 0.21 -13.24
C THR A 145 -6.94 0.93 -14.47
N GLU A 146 -5.64 0.85 -14.77
CA GLU A 146 -5.06 1.40 -15.99
C GLU A 146 -5.66 0.77 -17.25
N ILE A 147 -5.85 -0.56 -17.26
CA ILE A 147 -6.49 -1.26 -18.38
C ILE A 147 -7.93 -0.79 -18.55
N LYS A 148 -8.68 -0.65 -17.46
CA LYS A 148 -10.05 -0.10 -17.51
C LYS A 148 -10.09 1.27 -18.18
N LEU A 149 -9.21 2.18 -17.79
CA LEU A 149 -9.14 3.51 -18.42
C LEU A 149 -8.87 3.41 -19.93
N ARG A 150 -7.97 2.52 -20.35
CA ARG A 150 -7.68 2.30 -21.79
C ARG A 150 -8.89 1.75 -22.55
N ILE A 151 -9.59 0.75 -21.98
CA ILE A 151 -10.82 0.21 -22.58
C ILE A 151 -11.87 1.33 -22.69
N GLY A 152 -12.11 2.11 -21.63
CA GLY A 152 -13.03 3.24 -21.65
C GLY A 152 -12.69 4.23 -22.77
N THR A 153 -11.42 4.64 -22.88
CA THR A 153 -10.97 5.55 -23.95
C THR A 153 -11.19 5.01 -25.35
N ILE A 154 -11.05 3.70 -25.58
CA ILE A 154 -11.35 3.08 -26.87
C ILE A 154 -12.86 3.09 -27.13
N MET A 155 -13.66 2.72 -26.13
CA MET A 155 -15.11 2.69 -26.25
C MET A 155 -15.68 4.08 -26.54
N GLU A 156 -15.15 5.15 -25.93
CA GLU A 156 -15.53 6.54 -26.24
C GLU A 156 -15.25 6.91 -27.68
N GLN A 157 -14.26 6.31 -28.33
CA GLN A 157 -13.94 6.58 -29.76
C GLN A 157 -14.81 5.77 -30.72
N ILE A 158 -15.01 4.47 -30.45
CA ILE A 158 -15.67 3.58 -31.41
C ILE A 158 -17.18 3.40 -31.16
N PHE A 159 -17.61 3.59 -29.87
CA PHE A 159 -19.02 3.40 -29.49
C PHE A 159 -19.38 4.29 -28.27
N PRO A 160 -19.43 5.63 -28.42
CA PRO A 160 -19.66 6.56 -27.30
C PRO A 160 -21.03 6.40 -26.61
N GLU A 161 -22.02 5.80 -27.29
CA GLU A 161 -23.35 5.55 -26.74
C GLU A 161 -23.41 4.29 -25.86
N TYR A 162 -22.40 3.41 -25.94
CA TYR A 162 -22.43 2.11 -25.30
C TYR A 162 -22.52 2.20 -23.76
N GLU A 163 -21.72 3.06 -23.15
CA GLU A 163 -21.73 3.22 -21.68
C GLU A 163 -23.11 3.69 -21.17
N LYS A 164 -23.80 4.53 -21.95
CA LYS A 164 -25.14 5.02 -21.59
C LYS A 164 -26.20 3.91 -21.55
N GLN A 165 -25.92 2.76 -22.15
CA GLN A 165 -26.80 1.60 -22.09
C GLN A 165 -26.76 0.91 -20.69
N PHE A 166 -25.81 1.22 -19.85
CA PHE A 166 -25.59 0.58 -18.54
C PHE A 166 -25.38 1.63 -17.46
N SER A 167 -25.54 1.25 -16.19
CA SER A 167 -25.15 2.10 -15.07
C SER A 167 -23.62 2.18 -14.90
N SER A 168 -22.89 1.26 -15.51
CA SER A 168 -21.43 1.25 -15.60
C SER A 168 -20.97 0.34 -16.71
N LEU A 169 -19.94 0.75 -17.44
CA LEU A 169 -19.26 -0.06 -18.47
C LEU A 169 -18.74 -1.41 -17.91
N TRP A 170 -18.45 -1.45 -16.62
CA TRP A 170 -17.79 -2.59 -15.96
C TRP A 170 -18.77 -3.65 -15.41
N LEU A 171 -20.04 -3.56 -15.71
CA LEU A 171 -21.02 -4.59 -15.37
C LEU A 171 -20.73 -5.88 -16.14
N SER A 172 -20.96 -7.02 -15.49
CA SER A 172 -20.78 -8.35 -16.10
C SER A 172 -21.53 -8.48 -17.44
N THR A 173 -22.72 -7.91 -17.53
CA THR A 173 -23.52 -7.89 -18.77
C THR A 173 -22.84 -7.09 -19.87
N SER A 174 -22.34 -5.89 -19.57
CA SER A 174 -21.63 -5.05 -20.54
C SER A 174 -20.34 -5.73 -20.99
N MET A 175 -19.53 -6.19 -20.05
CA MET A 175 -18.28 -6.87 -20.37
C MET A 175 -18.50 -8.16 -21.16
N GLY A 176 -19.53 -8.95 -20.84
CA GLY A 176 -19.85 -10.17 -21.57
C GLY A 176 -20.22 -9.92 -23.05
N ILE A 177 -20.86 -8.78 -23.36
CA ILE A 177 -21.12 -8.37 -24.74
C ILE A 177 -19.81 -7.97 -25.42
N LEU A 178 -18.98 -7.15 -24.77
CA LEU A 178 -17.69 -6.70 -25.32
C LEU A 178 -16.70 -7.85 -25.53
N GLU A 179 -16.68 -8.84 -24.66
CA GLU A 179 -15.84 -10.04 -24.83
C GLU A 179 -16.13 -10.80 -26.11
N LYS A 180 -17.40 -10.81 -26.54
CA LYS A 180 -17.82 -11.56 -27.73
C LYS A 180 -17.77 -10.73 -28.99
N TYR A 181 -18.26 -9.49 -28.95
CA TYR A 181 -18.51 -8.72 -30.19
C TYR A 181 -17.49 -7.60 -30.47
N LEU A 182 -16.83 -7.05 -29.42
CA LEU A 182 -15.76 -6.06 -29.50
C LEU A 182 -16.10 -4.71 -30.17
N THR A 183 -16.85 -4.70 -31.27
CA THR A 183 -17.15 -3.49 -32.08
C THR A 183 -18.63 -3.27 -32.24
N PRO A 184 -19.09 -2.00 -32.51
CA PRO A 184 -20.49 -1.72 -32.81
C PRO A 184 -21.00 -2.52 -34.01
N GLU A 185 -20.21 -2.62 -35.07
CA GLU A 185 -20.59 -3.37 -36.28
C GLU A 185 -20.89 -4.85 -35.99
N ASN A 186 -20.08 -5.48 -35.15
CA ASN A 186 -20.31 -6.86 -34.73
C ASN A 186 -21.56 -7.00 -33.85
N ILE A 187 -21.87 -5.99 -33.03
CA ILE A 187 -23.09 -5.98 -32.21
C ILE A 187 -24.33 -5.77 -33.06
N GLU A 188 -24.27 -4.86 -34.06
CA GLU A 188 -25.34 -4.61 -35.04
C GLU A 188 -25.69 -5.90 -35.81
N ASN A 189 -24.69 -6.59 -36.31
CA ASN A 189 -24.83 -7.81 -37.12
C ASN A 189 -25.07 -9.08 -36.27
N ALA A 190 -25.03 -8.98 -34.95
CA ALA A 190 -25.24 -10.12 -34.06
C ALA A 190 -26.69 -10.65 -34.16
N PRO A 191 -26.91 -11.98 -34.17
CA PRO A 191 -28.23 -12.55 -33.99
C PRO A 191 -28.82 -12.06 -32.64
N ILE A 192 -30.01 -11.50 -32.72
CA ILE A 192 -30.62 -10.86 -31.54
C ILE A 192 -30.81 -11.84 -30.37
N ASP A 193 -31.13 -13.09 -30.68
CA ASP A 193 -31.31 -14.13 -29.67
C ASP A 193 -29.99 -14.45 -28.97
N GLU A 194 -28.86 -14.49 -29.67
CA GLU A 194 -27.55 -14.70 -29.04
C GLU A 194 -27.14 -13.52 -28.14
N LEU A 195 -27.36 -12.29 -28.62
CA LEU A 195 -27.13 -11.08 -27.83
C LEU A 195 -27.99 -11.09 -26.56
N PHE A 196 -29.26 -11.51 -26.71
CA PHE A 196 -30.18 -11.62 -25.58
C PHE A 196 -29.77 -12.70 -24.59
N GLU A 197 -29.32 -13.88 -25.04
CA GLU A 197 -28.86 -14.95 -24.12
C GLU A 197 -27.64 -14.52 -23.28
N ILE A 198 -26.71 -13.76 -23.86
CA ILE A 198 -25.59 -13.17 -23.08
C ILE A 198 -26.11 -12.21 -22.00
N ILE A 199 -27.03 -11.32 -22.40
CA ILE A 199 -27.63 -10.32 -21.50
C ILE A 199 -28.39 -11.02 -20.38
N LYS A 200 -29.16 -12.02 -20.68
CA LYS A 200 -29.97 -12.79 -19.76
C LYS A 200 -29.11 -13.55 -18.76
N ASP A 201 -28.08 -14.27 -19.22
CA ASP A 201 -27.13 -15.00 -18.36
C ASP A 201 -26.41 -14.03 -17.42
N LYS A 202 -25.72 -13.02 -17.95
CA LYS A 202 -24.91 -12.09 -17.17
C LYS A 202 -25.71 -11.13 -16.27
N SER A 203 -27.01 -10.93 -16.54
CA SER A 203 -27.91 -10.15 -15.69
C SER A 203 -28.69 -11.00 -14.68
N HIS A 204 -28.48 -12.32 -14.63
CA HIS A 204 -29.30 -13.25 -13.84
C HIS A 204 -30.80 -13.07 -14.10
N ASN A 205 -31.20 -13.04 -15.36
CA ASN A 205 -32.58 -12.84 -15.85
C ASN A 205 -33.24 -11.50 -15.47
N LYS A 206 -32.48 -10.48 -15.07
CA LYS A 206 -33.03 -9.16 -14.70
C LYS A 206 -33.29 -8.25 -15.89
N LEU A 207 -32.63 -8.47 -17.01
CA LEU A 207 -32.79 -7.70 -18.24
C LEU A 207 -33.59 -8.48 -19.28
N THR A 208 -34.34 -7.77 -20.11
CA THR A 208 -35.28 -8.34 -21.10
C THR A 208 -34.78 -8.17 -22.53
N MET A 209 -35.42 -8.82 -23.49
CA MET A 209 -35.18 -8.68 -24.92
C MET A 209 -35.15 -7.20 -25.39
N LYS A 210 -35.96 -6.33 -24.76
CA LYS A 210 -35.93 -4.87 -25.04
C LYS A 210 -34.55 -4.27 -24.89
N LYS A 211 -33.76 -4.76 -23.94
CA LYS A 211 -32.39 -4.27 -23.72
C LYS A 211 -31.44 -4.70 -24.83
N ALA A 212 -31.57 -5.93 -25.32
CA ALA A 212 -30.80 -6.41 -26.48
C ALA A 212 -31.12 -5.59 -27.76
N ILE A 213 -32.39 -5.32 -27.99
CA ILE A 213 -32.84 -4.49 -29.11
C ILE A 213 -32.25 -3.08 -29.00
N SER A 214 -32.37 -2.44 -27.83
CA SER A 214 -31.83 -1.08 -27.59
C SER A 214 -30.31 -0.99 -27.78
N ILE A 215 -29.55 -2.01 -27.40
CA ILE A 215 -28.09 -2.02 -27.60
C ILE A 215 -27.74 -2.18 -29.07
N ARG A 216 -28.46 -3.05 -29.80
CA ARG A 216 -28.27 -3.25 -31.24
C ARG A 216 -28.66 -1.99 -32.05
N GLU A 217 -29.74 -1.33 -31.70
CA GLU A 217 -30.14 -0.04 -32.32
C GLU A 217 -29.10 1.05 -32.06
N ALA A 218 -28.60 1.15 -30.83
CA ALA A 218 -27.52 2.08 -30.51
C ALA A 218 -26.21 1.77 -31.26
N ALA A 219 -25.93 0.50 -31.56
CA ALA A 219 -24.77 0.09 -32.35
C ALA A 219 -24.93 0.48 -33.82
N ALA A 220 -26.12 0.31 -34.37
CA ALA A 220 -26.44 0.72 -35.76
C ALA A 220 -26.39 2.25 -35.98
N ASP A 221 -26.80 3.03 -34.96
CA ASP A 221 -26.85 4.51 -35.02
C ASP A 221 -25.63 5.17 -34.32
N THR A 222 -24.54 4.44 -34.14
CA THR A 222 -23.38 4.99 -33.40
C THR A 222 -22.69 6.13 -34.13
N PHE A 223 -22.33 7.19 -33.40
CA PHE A 223 -21.48 8.29 -33.88
C PHE A 223 -19.97 7.94 -33.78
N GLY A 224 -19.64 6.74 -33.33
CA GLY A 224 -18.26 6.27 -33.24
C GLY A 224 -17.51 6.26 -34.56
N ILE A 225 -16.19 6.36 -34.49
CA ILE A 225 -15.34 6.31 -35.69
C ILE A 225 -15.43 4.92 -36.35
N LYS A 226 -15.52 4.91 -37.70
CA LYS A 226 -15.56 3.67 -38.49
C LYS A 226 -14.21 3.28 -39.13
N ILE A 227 -13.16 4.09 -38.85
CA ILE A 227 -11.81 3.88 -39.38
C ILE A 227 -11.04 2.97 -38.43
N ALA A 228 -10.18 2.10 -38.95
CA ALA A 228 -9.30 1.22 -38.20
C ALA A 228 -10.00 0.29 -37.17
N GLN A 229 -11.22 -0.14 -37.45
CA GLN A 229 -12.03 -1.00 -36.56
C GLN A 229 -11.30 -2.31 -36.21
N ASP A 230 -10.57 -2.91 -37.15
CA ASP A 230 -9.79 -4.13 -36.93
C ASP A 230 -8.71 -3.91 -35.86
N ALA A 231 -8.03 -2.76 -35.89
CA ALA A 231 -7.00 -2.40 -34.92
C ALA A 231 -7.59 -2.18 -33.51
N PHE A 232 -8.73 -1.49 -33.40
CA PHE A 232 -9.45 -1.30 -32.15
C PHE A 232 -10.00 -2.62 -31.60
N SER A 233 -10.58 -3.45 -32.46
CA SER A 233 -11.06 -4.78 -32.09
C SER A 233 -9.94 -5.64 -31.52
N PHE A 234 -8.79 -5.71 -32.22
CA PHE A 234 -7.62 -6.43 -31.73
C PHE A 234 -7.13 -5.87 -30.38
N GLN A 235 -7.03 -4.55 -30.26
CA GLN A 235 -6.57 -3.91 -29.03
C GLN A 235 -7.53 -4.15 -27.86
N LEU A 236 -8.84 -4.04 -28.08
CA LEU A 236 -9.87 -4.32 -27.08
C LEU A 236 -9.78 -5.77 -26.60
N LYS A 237 -9.65 -6.72 -27.53
CA LYS A 237 -9.50 -8.14 -27.19
C LYS A 237 -8.31 -8.37 -26.26
N GLN A 238 -7.14 -7.81 -26.60
CA GLN A 238 -5.93 -7.93 -25.77
C GLN A 238 -6.12 -7.30 -24.39
N LEU A 239 -6.77 -6.15 -24.30
CA LEU A 239 -7.00 -5.46 -23.02
C LEU A 239 -8.01 -6.22 -22.15
N ILE A 240 -9.07 -6.75 -22.73
CA ILE A 240 -10.07 -7.56 -22.02
C ILE A 240 -9.46 -8.86 -21.51
N ASP A 241 -8.70 -9.58 -22.34
CA ASP A 241 -8.03 -10.82 -21.94
C ASP A 241 -7.05 -10.55 -20.79
N ARG A 242 -6.29 -9.46 -20.87
CA ARG A 242 -5.37 -9.04 -19.80
C ARG A 242 -6.13 -8.65 -18.52
N MET A 243 -7.26 -7.97 -18.62
CA MET A 243 -8.09 -7.61 -17.47
C MET A 243 -8.60 -8.87 -16.75
N ASN A 244 -9.13 -9.84 -17.52
CA ASN A 244 -9.60 -11.12 -16.98
C ASN A 244 -8.48 -11.94 -16.32
N PHE A 245 -7.27 -11.88 -16.88
CA PHE A 245 -6.10 -12.49 -16.24
C PHE A 245 -5.75 -11.82 -14.91
N LEU A 246 -5.78 -10.48 -14.84
CA LEU A 246 -5.53 -9.75 -13.59
C LEU A 246 -6.61 -10.02 -12.54
N ASP A 247 -7.86 -10.19 -12.95
CA ASP A 247 -8.95 -10.55 -12.02
C ASP A 247 -8.71 -11.91 -11.37
N LYS A 248 -8.30 -12.92 -12.14
CA LYS A 248 -7.90 -14.23 -11.60
C LYS A 248 -6.68 -14.14 -10.66
N GLN A 249 -5.71 -13.28 -10.98
CA GLN A 249 -4.58 -13.04 -10.09
C GLN A 249 -5.01 -12.40 -8.76
N ILE A 250 -5.94 -11.44 -8.80
CA ILE A 250 -6.48 -10.80 -7.58
C ILE A 250 -7.18 -11.84 -6.72
N GLU A 251 -8.02 -12.70 -7.31
CA GLU A 251 -8.71 -13.77 -6.57
C GLU A 251 -7.73 -14.73 -5.90
N ALA A 252 -6.69 -15.16 -6.62
CA ALA A 252 -5.65 -16.02 -6.06
C ALA A 252 -4.87 -15.34 -4.92
N LEU A 253 -4.56 -14.05 -5.08
CA LEU A 253 -3.90 -13.26 -4.03
C LEU A 253 -4.80 -13.07 -2.81
N ASP A 254 -6.11 -12.87 -3.01
CA ASP A 254 -7.08 -12.75 -1.92
C ASP A 254 -7.14 -14.03 -1.09
N CYS A 255 -7.17 -15.20 -1.71
CA CYS A 255 -7.11 -16.48 -1.01
C CYS A 255 -5.82 -16.62 -0.18
N GLN A 256 -4.67 -16.35 -0.77
CA GLN A 256 -3.39 -16.44 -0.07
C GLN A 256 -3.26 -15.43 1.08
N ILE A 257 -3.74 -14.21 0.90
CA ILE A 257 -3.75 -13.19 1.97
C ILE A 257 -4.62 -13.65 3.14
N LEU A 258 -5.79 -14.25 2.87
CA LEU A 258 -6.68 -14.74 3.91
C LEU A 258 -6.07 -15.91 4.68
N GLU A 259 -5.39 -16.85 4.03
CA GLU A 259 -4.65 -17.93 4.69
C GLU A 259 -3.60 -17.41 5.71
N TYR A 260 -2.92 -16.32 5.39
CA TYR A 260 -2.01 -15.67 6.33
C TYR A 260 -2.76 -14.91 7.43
N TYR A 261 -3.85 -14.23 7.09
CA TYR A 261 -4.61 -13.43 8.04
C TYR A 261 -5.28 -14.28 9.12
N GLU A 262 -5.78 -15.48 8.78
CA GLU A 262 -6.41 -16.42 9.70
C GLU A 262 -5.46 -16.98 10.78
N LYS A 263 -4.14 -16.82 10.59
CA LYS A 263 -3.16 -17.20 11.61
C LYS A 263 -3.09 -16.19 12.77
N PHE A 264 -3.80 -15.07 12.67
CA PHE A 264 -3.78 -14.01 13.67
C PHE A 264 -5.15 -13.81 14.31
N ASP A 265 -5.19 -13.70 15.64
CA ASP A 265 -6.39 -13.29 16.39
C ASP A 265 -6.64 -11.79 16.17
N CYS A 266 -7.12 -11.44 14.98
CA CYS A 266 -7.32 -10.06 14.56
C CYS A 266 -8.81 -9.77 14.34
N TYR A 267 -9.33 -8.79 15.05
CA TYR A 267 -10.75 -8.41 15.03
C TYR A 267 -11.04 -7.16 14.19
N LEU A 268 -10.12 -6.69 13.35
CA LEU A 268 -10.32 -5.50 12.52
C LEU A 268 -11.51 -5.63 11.56
N HIS A 269 -11.79 -6.83 11.07
CA HIS A 269 -12.93 -7.13 10.19
C HIS A 269 -14.30 -6.96 10.88
N THR A 270 -14.34 -6.84 12.22
CA THR A 270 -15.57 -6.56 12.96
C THR A 270 -15.97 -5.08 12.90
N ILE A 271 -15.08 -4.20 12.45
CA ILE A 271 -15.37 -2.78 12.26
C ILE A 271 -16.23 -2.63 10.99
N PRO A 272 -17.47 -2.07 11.08
CA PRO A 272 -18.34 -1.90 9.91
C PRO A 272 -17.66 -1.11 8.79
N GLY A 273 -17.55 -1.74 7.61
CA GLY A 273 -16.86 -1.17 6.43
C GLY A 273 -15.41 -1.61 6.26
N ILE A 274 -14.89 -2.45 7.15
CA ILE A 274 -13.60 -3.12 6.96
C ILE A 274 -13.83 -4.60 6.62
N GLY A 275 -13.62 -4.98 5.37
CA GLY A 275 -13.61 -6.40 4.97
C GLY A 275 -12.29 -7.10 5.36
N MET A 276 -12.25 -8.42 5.28
CA MET A 276 -11.11 -9.23 5.72
C MET A 276 -9.80 -8.86 4.99
N ILE A 277 -9.84 -8.63 3.69
CA ILE A 277 -8.66 -8.21 2.90
C ILE A 277 -8.14 -6.83 3.35
N ALA A 278 -9.04 -5.89 3.61
CA ALA A 278 -8.66 -4.57 4.13
C ALA A 278 -8.07 -4.69 5.56
N ALA A 279 -8.64 -5.55 6.39
CA ALA A 279 -8.13 -5.86 7.73
C ALA A 279 -6.72 -6.47 7.67
N ALA A 280 -6.51 -7.43 6.75
CA ALA A 280 -5.21 -8.04 6.50
C ALA A 280 -4.17 -7.01 6.04
N ALA A 281 -4.51 -6.14 5.10
CA ALA A 281 -3.62 -5.09 4.62
C ALA A 281 -3.24 -4.09 5.74
N ILE A 282 -4.20 -3.70 6.57
CA ILE A 282 -3.97 -2.80 7.71
C ILE A 282 -3.08 -3.50 8.75
N LEU A 283 -3.38 -4.75 9.13
CA LEU A 283 -2.58 -5.53 10.08
C LEU A 283 -1.15 -5.72 9.56
N ALA A 284 -1.01 -6.09 8.29
CA ALA A 284 0.29 -6.32 7.66
C ALA A 284 1.19 -5.08 7.69
N GLU A 285 0.64 -3.89 7.45
CA GLU A 285 1.40 -2.65 7.49
C GLU A 285 1.71 -2.19 8.92
N ILE A 286 0.78 -2.38 9.86
CA ILE A 286 0.98 -2.05 11.28
C ILE A 286 2.00 -3.02 11.90
N GLY A 287 1.88 -4.33 11.64
CA GLY A 287 2.67 -5.35 12.33
C GLY A 287 2.33 -5.42 13.82
N ASP A 288 3.34 -5.27 14.68
CA ASP A 288 3.13 -5.22 16.13
C ASP A 288 2.56 -3.86 16.57
N ILE A 289 1.37 -3.87 17.17
CA ILE A 289 0.71 -2.66 17.68
C ILE A 289 1.42 -2.07 18.89
N ASN A 290 2.13 -2.90 19.68
CA ASN A 290 2.81 -2.47 20.91
C ASN A 290 3.98 -1.52 20.64
N ARG A 291 4.50 -1.48 19.42
CA ARG A 291 5.52 -0.50 19.02
C ARG A 291 5.01 0.95 19.00
N PHE A 292 3.70 1.16 19.03
CA PHE A 292 3.08 2.49 19.05
C PHE A 292 2.65 2.85 20.46
N LYS A 293 3.23 3.91 21.02
CA LYS A 293 2.90 4.40 22.36
C LYS A 293 1.46 4.92 22.49
N SER A 294 0.82 5.30 21.40
CA SER A 294 -0.54 5.86 21.36
C SER A 294 -1.17 5.76 19.98
N SER A 295 -2.48 5.94 19.92
CA SER A 295 -3.20 6.05 18.64
C SER A 295 -2.70 7.23 17.78
N SER A 296 -2.25 8.33 18.41
CA SER A 296 -1.66 9.48 17.70
C SER A 296 -0.35 9.10 17.02
N ALA A 297 0.46 8.23 17.61
CA ALA A 297 1.67 7.70 16.98
C ALA A 297 1.33 6.85 15.74
N LEU A 298 0.25 6.05 15.78
CA LEU A 298 -0.23 5.30 14.62
C LEU A 298 -0.77 6.23 13.52
N VAL A 299 -1.51 7.28 13.88
CA VAL A 299 -1.99 8.30 12.94
C VAL A 299 -0.82 8.98 12.21
N ALA A 300 0.24 9.33 12.94
CA ALA A 300 1.45 9.91 12.38
C ALA A 300 2.20 8.90 11.47
N PHE A 301 2.27 7.62 11.89
CA PHE A 301 2.87 6.56 11.08
C PHE A 301 2.09 6.29 9.78
N ALA A 302 0.77 6.43 9.79
CA ALA A 302 -0.05 6.40 8.57
C ALA A 302 0.08 7.70 7.75
N GLY A 303 0.61 8.77 8.35
CA GLY A 303 0.76 10.08 7.72
C GLY A 303 -0.58 10.75 7.41
N ILE A 304 -1.58 10.53 8.28
CA ILE A 304 -2.95 11.09 8.18
C ILE A 304 -3.12 12.33 9.07
N ASP A 305 -2.11 12.65 9.87
CA ASP A 305 -2.06 13.85 10.70
C ASP A 305 -1.97 15.12 9.85
N PRO A 306 -2.55 16.25 10.29
CA PRO A 306 -2.38 17.53 9.59
C PRO A 306 -0.98 18.08 9.81
N THR A 307 -0.42 18.69 8.76
CA THR A 307 0.78 19.53 8.93
C THR A 307 0.38 20.80 9.69
N VAL A 308 1.01 21.04 10.82
CA VAL A 308 0.83 22.29 11.58
C VAL A 308 1.98 23.24 11.21
N ARG A 309 1.63 24.42 10.68
CA ARG A 309 2.59 25.52 10.45
C ARG A 309 2.16 26.68 11.34
N GLN A 310 2.87 26.82 12.45
CA GLN A 310 2.70 27.93 13.39
C GLN A 310 4.07 28.58 13.63
N SER A 311 4.15 29.89 13.51
CA SER A 311 5.33 30.66 13.91
C SER A 311 4.84 31.99 14.50
N GLY A 312 5.11 32.22 15.78
CA GLY A 312 4.62 33.40 16.48
C GLY A 312 3.09 33.49 16.43
N GLU A 313 2.57 34.64 15.99
CA GLU A 313 1.11 34.87 15.85
C GLU A 313 0.51 34.25 14.58
N PHE A 314 1.34 33.73 13.65
CA PHE A 314 0.86 33.12 12.41
C PHE A 314 0.41 31.68 12.63
N SER A 315 -0.88 31.41 12.36
CA SER A 315 -1.45 30.05 12.27
C SER A 315 -1.99 29.82 10.86
N SER A 316 -1.46 28.81 10.18
CA SER A 316 -1.94 28.46 8.83
C SER A 316 -3.39 27.99 8.86
N THR A 317 -4.23 28.61 8.05
CA THR A 317 -5.65 28.23 7.87
C THR A 317 -5.81 27.01 6.94
N HIS A 318 -4.80 26.69 6.13
CA HIS A 318 -4.81 25.57 5.21
C HIS A 318 -3.74 24.52 5.58
N ASN A 319 -4.17 23.51 6.33
CA ASN A 319 -3.31 22.41 6.71
C ASN A 319 -3.54 21.21 5.77
N HIS A 320 -2.47 20.68 5.20
CA HIS A 320 -2.49 19.46 4.40
C HIS A 320 -2.17 18.25 5.25
N MET A 321 -2.54 17.07 4.75
CA MET A 321 -2.13 15.80 5.34
C MET A 321 -0.61 15.66 5.26
N SER A 322 0.05 15.22 6.34
CA SER A 322 1.53 15.18 6.43
C SER A 322 2.16 14.24 5.41
N LYS A 323 1.45 13.16 5.07
CA LYS A 323 1.90 12.07 4.18
C LYS A 323 3.26 11.46 4.57
N ARG A 324 3.72 11.68 5.81
CA ARG A 324 4.90 11.04 6.39
C ARG A 324 4.54 9.59 6.74
N GLY A 325 5.44 8.65 6.60
CA GLY A 325 5.20 7.24 6.96
C GLY A 325 4.62 6.39 5.82
N SER A 326 3.95 5.25 6.15
CA SER A 326 3.55 4.26 5.16
C SER A 326 2.45 4.76 4.20
N PRO A 327 2.74 4.86 2.88
CA PRO A 327 1.72 5.18 1.89
C PRO A 327 0.68 4.05 1.75
N TYR A 328 1.08 2.80 1.92
CA TYR A 328 0.20 1.63 1.85
C TYR A 328 -0.79 1.59 3.01
N LEU A 329 -0.33 1.83 4.24
CA LEU A 329 -1.24 1.93 5.39
C LEU A 329 -2.22 3.08 5.22
N ARG A 330 -1.74 4.24 4.78
CA ARG A 330 -2.61 5.39 4.51
C ARG A 330 -3.66 5.07 3.46
N HIS A 331 -3.27 4.41 2.36
CA HIS A 331 -4.20 4.00 1.30
C HIS A 331 -5.26 3.02 1.84
N ALA A 332 -4.86 1.98 2.54
CA ALA A 332 -5.78 1.01 3.12
C ALA A 332 -6.77 1.64 4.12
N ILE A 333 -6.28 2.51 5.02
CA ILE A 333 -7.14 3.23 5.97
C ILE A 333 -8.09 4.19 5.24
N PHE A 334 -7.64 4.88 4.19
CA PHE A 334 -8.47 5.84 3.47
C PHE A 334 -9.59 5.13 2.69
N LEU A 335 -9.32 3.99 2.05
CA LEU A 335 -10.34 3.15 1.41
C LEU A 335 -11.34 2.62 2.44
N ALA A 336 -10.86 2.09 3.56
CA ALA A 336 -11.72 1.64 4.64
C ALA A 336 -12.59 2.79 5.19
N ALA A 337 -12.03 3.99 5.39
CA ALA A 337 -12.77 5.16 5.85
C ALA A 337 -13.84 5.60 4.85
N THR A 338 -13.58 5.50 3.55
CA THR A 338 -14.57 5.77 2.51
C THR A 338 -15.75 4.81 2.67
N THR A 339 -15.51 3.51 2.78
CA THR A 339 -16.55 2.50 2.98
C THR A 339 -17.30 2.72 4.30
N CYS A 340 -16.60 2.93 5.42
CA CYS A 340 -17.18 3.23 6.73
C CYS A 340 -18.10 4.47 6.72
N SER A 341 -17.82 5.44 5.84
CA SER A 341 -18.61 6.66 5.72
C SER A 341 -20.03 6.41 5.17
N PHE A 342 -20.26 5.25 4.54
CA PHE A 342 -21.57 4.87 3.98
C PHE A 342 -22.26 3.74 4.74
N HIS A 343 -21.59 3.08 5.67
CA HIS A 343 -22.20 2.07 6.53
C HIS A 343 -22.95 2.75 7.71
N ASN A 344 -24.08 2.17 8.12
CA ASN A 344 -24.84 2.66 9.28
C ASN A 344 -24.03 2.40 10.58
N SER A 345 -23.21 3.36 10.95
CA SER A 345 -22.26 3.27 12.07
C SER A 345 -22.00 4.65 12.68
N PRO A 346 -21.40 4.74 13.87
CA PRO A 346 -20.96 6.02 14.44
C PRO A 346 -20.01 6.81 13.55
N LEU A 347 -19.22 6.12 12.69
CA LEU A 347 -18.33 6.77 11.72
C LEU A 347 -19.10 7.43 10.58
N ASN A 348 -20.22 6.84 10.13
CA ASN A 348 -21.13 7.49 9.18
C ASN A 348 -21.78 8.77 9.79
N ALA A 349 -22.25 8.68 11.04
CA ALA A 349 -22.79 9.85 11.71
C ALA A 349 -21.75 10.98 11.83
N TYR A 350 -20.50 10.62 12.13
CA TYR A 350 -19.40 11.59 12.17
C TYR A 350 -19.08 12.17 10.78
N TYR A 351 -19.11 11.36 9.71
CA TYR A 351 -18.96 11.82 8.35
C TYR A 351 -20.05 12.84 7.98
N LYS A 352 -21.34 12.52 8.23
CA LYS A 352 -22.47 13.40 7.96
C LYS A 352 -22.33 14.74 8.69
N LYS A 353 -22.00 14.71 10.00
CA LYS A 353 -21.70 15.91 10.78
C LYS A 353 -20.62 16.79 10.14
N LYS A 354 -19.55 16.18 9.56
CA LYS A 354 -18.49 16.93 8.86
C LYS A 354 -18.97 17.50 7.52
N ARG A 355 -19.85 16.81 6.81
CA ARG A 355 -20.45 17.31 5.57
C ARG A 355 -21.40 18.49 5.85
N GLU A 356 -22.21 18.42 6.89
CA GLU A 356 -23.09 19.50 7.38
C GLU A 356 -22.31 20.75 7.80
N GLN A 357 -21.08 20.58 8.29
CA GLN A 357 -20.14 21.68 8.56
C GLN A 357 -19.53 22.31 7.28
N GLY A 358 -20.02 21.97 6.08
CA GLY A 358 -19.53 22.48 4.80
C GLY A 358 -18.20 21.87 4.34
N LYS A 359 -17.68 20.81 4.99
CA LYS A 359 -16.40 20.21 4.57
C LYS A 359 -16.58 19.42 3.28
N HIS A 360 -15.64 19.58 2.35
CA HIS A 360 -15.59 18.78 1.12
C HIS A 360 -15.51 17.28 1.45
N HIS A 361 -16.04 16.42 0.55
CA HIS A 361 -16.09 14.97 0.72
C HIS A 361 -14.74 14.37 1.17
N LEU A 362 -13.66 14.63 0.45
CA LEU A 362 -12.33 14.12 0.79
C LEU A 362 -11.81 14.59 2.15
N THR A 363 -12.14 15.83 2.54
CA THR A 363 -11.78 16.38 3.87
C THR A 363 -12.55 15.68 4.98
N ALA A 364 -13.84 15.42 4.77
CA ALA A 364 -14.69 14.68 5.70
C ALA A 364 -14.22 13.23 5.84
N THR A 365 -13.92 12.57 4.72
CA THR A 365 -13.34 11.20 4.71
C THR A 365 -11.98 11.16 5.43
N GLY A 366 -11.11 12.15 5.25
CA GLY A 366 -9.84 12.26 5.97
C GLY A 366 -10.04 12.39 7.50
N ALA A 367 -11.09 13.10 7.93
CA ALA A 367 -11.45 13.17 9.35
C ALA A 367 -11.95 11.81 9.88
N VAL A 368 -12.74 11.08 9.09
CA VAL A 368 -13.15 9.70 9.40
C VAL A 368 -11.94 8.77 9.47
N ALA A 369 -11.00 8.86 8.52
CA ALA A 369 -9.79 8.05 8.49
C ALA A 369 -8.97 8.20 9.79
N ARG A 370 -8.84 9.42 10.32
CA ARG A 370 -8.16 9.66 11.62
C ARG A 370 -8.91 9.02 12.78
N LYS A 371 -10.23 9.14 12.84
CA LYS A 371 -11.05 8.48 13.87
C LYS A 371 -10.98 6.97 13.74
N LEU A 372 -11.08 6.45 12.53
CA LEU A 372 -10.95 5.02 12.24
C LEU A 372 -9.59 4.49 12.70
N THR A 373 -8.50 5.22 12.49
CA THR A 373 -7.16 4.83 12.96
C THR A 373 -7.11 4.71 14.49
N THR A 374 -7.83 5.57 15.22
CA THR A 374 -7.95 5.47 16.69
C THR A 374 -8.72 4.21 17.10
N VAL A 375 -9.78 3.85 16.35
CA VAL A 375 -10.54 2.61 16.57
C VAL A 375 -9.68 1.39 16.26
N ILE A 376 -8.98 1.39 15.12
CA ILE A 376 -8.04 0.32 14.72
C ILE A 376 -7.00 0.10 15.84
N TYR A 377 -6.41 1.18 16.35
CA TYR A 377 -5.44 1.09 17.45
C TYR A 377 -6.05 0.41 18.69
N ALA A 378 -7.25 0.79 19.08
CA ALA A 378 -7.92 0.21 20.25
C ALA A 378 -8.23 -1.28 20.05
N VAL A 379 -8.81 -1.66 18.90
CA VAL A 379 -9.13 -3.05 18.56
C VAL A 379 -7.88 -3.94 18.58
N LEU A 380 -6.78 -3.48 17.99
CA LEU A 380 -5.52 -4.24 17.97
C LEU A 380 -4.86 -4.31 19.34
N ARG A 381 -4.83 -3.20 20.10
CA ARG A 381 -4.21 -3.15 21.44
C ARG A 381 -4.93 -4.05 22.44
N ASP A 382 -6.27 -4.00 22.40
CA ASP A 382 -7.11 -4.69 23.38
C ASP A 382 -7.44 -6.15 22.94
N SER A 383 -7.08 -6.51 21.70
CA SER A 383 -7.39 -7.81 21.06
C SER A 383 -8.86 -8.21 21.25
N LYS A 384 -9.77 -7.26 20.99
CA LYS A 384 -11.22 -7.46 21.16
C LYS A 384 -11.99 -7.00 19.92
N PRO A 385 -13.14 -7.62 19.64
CA PRO A 385 -14.07 -7.15 18.63
C PRO A 385 -14.46 -5.67 18.82
N TYR A 386 -14.78 -5.02 17.71
CA TYR A 386 -15.25 -3.65 17.74
C TYR A 386 -16.60 -3.52 18.46
N GLU A 387 -16.65 -2.66 19.46
CA GLU A 387 -17.88 -2.24 20.10
C GLU A 387 -18.22 -0.79 19.71
N PRO A 388 -19.43 -0.53 19.17
CA PRO A 388 -19.81 0.82 18.76
C PRO A 388 -19.91 1.75 19.97
N LYS A 389 -19.00 2.71 20.07
CA LYS A 389 -19.10 3.83 21.01
C LYS A 389 -19.55 5.08 20.25
N LYS A 390 -20.46 5.89 20.86
CA LYS A 390 -20.82 7.18 20.27
C LYS A 390 -19.58 8.09 20.26
N PHE A 391 -19.21 8.57 19.09
CA PHE A 391 -18.17 9.60 18.97
C PHE A 391 -18.82 10.98 19.23
N CYS A 392 -18.38 11.63 20.29
CA CYS A 392 -18.77 13.01 20.59
C CYS A 392 -18.10 14.00 19.63
#